data_880b9f4ef9594eddc7e7e706a090b1be
#
_entry.id   880b9f4ef9594eddc7e7e706a090b1be
#
_cell.length_a   1.000
_cell.length_b   1.000
_cell.length_c   1.000
_cell.angle_alpha   90.00
_cell.angle_beta   90.00
_cell.angle_gamma   90.00
#
_symmetry.space_group_name_H-M   'P 1'
#
loop_
_entity.id
_entity.type
_entity.pdbx_description
1 polymer ?
#
loop_
_entity_poly.entity_id
_entity_poly.type
_entity_poly.pdbx_seq_one_letter_code
_entity_poly.pdbx_strand_id
1 'polypeptide(L)'
;MKNKIIALLILVMMGSMGMRGQRALDTLQVNEFKNVALFFPSPIERAVTGHEGFVFSYDRERAGHVGLLQGVEGPDSNLLVITADGLVYAYILTYAKETPRLNLFVNLGEHLGSERPTPARVPFTIKPKKDSVLTAELAQGLLDTPYKTLAQNRKRGMVFRLEAMEYIGNEVYLVCGLKNRSGIDFEINYLDVLLVNGSKKRRASHQEISLEIKQTQGLPETLARGSDIRFLLVLPKFVLGKNEHLHLVLREGHGNRVLRVNKK
;
A
#
# COMPACT_ATOMS: atom_id res chain seq x y z
N MET A 1 -19.77 17.48 -50.11
CA MET A 1 -18.41 17.74 -49.59
C MET A 1 -18.42 18.09 -48.10
N LYS A 2 -19.33 18.93 -47.58
CA LYS A 2 -19.41 19.33 -46.16
C LYS A 2 -19.53 18.14 -45.19
N ASN A 3 -20.33 17.12 -45.49
CA ASN A 3 -20.55 15.97 -44.61
C ASN A 3 -19.32 15.05 -44.48
N LYS A 4 -18.45 14.99 -45.50
CA LYS A 4 -17.19 14.23 -45.44
C LYS A 4 -16.13 14.93 -44.59
N ILE A 5 -16.14 16.27 -44.58
CA ILE A 5 -15.24 17.08 -43.76
C ILE A 5 -15.64 16.97 -42.26
N ILE A 6 -16.95 16.98 -41.97
CA ILE A 6 -17.45 16.80 -40.59
C ILE A 6 -17.12 15.39 -40.07
N ALA A 7 -17.29 14.35 -40.90
CA ALA A 7 -16.92 12.97 -40.51
C ALA A 7 -15.41 12.82 -40.25
N LEU A 8 -14.56 13.49 -41.03
CA LEU A 8 -13.12 13.50 -40.83
C LEU A 8 -12.71 14.22 -39.54
N LEU A 9 -13.37 15.35 -39.22
CA LEU A 9 -13.15 16.10 -37.99
C LEU A 9 -13.56 15.31 -36.73
N ILE A 10 -14.66 14.55 -36.79
CA ILE A 10 -15.11 13.67 -35.72
C ILE A 10 -14.12 12.50 -35.52
N LEU A 11 -13.59 11.94 -36.62
CA LEU A 11 -12.60 10.85 -36.54
C LEU A 11 -11.28 11.33 -35.94
N VAL A 12 -10.84 12.56 -36.19
CA VAL A 12 -9.64 13.16 -35.59
C VAL A 12 -9.86 13.47 -34.11
N MET A 13 -11.08 13.89 -33.71
CA MET A 13 -11.41 14.11 -32.30
C MET A 13 -11.51 12.82 -31.49
N MET A 14 -11.90 11.70 -32.07
CA MET A 14 -11.94 10.40 -31.41
C MET A 14 -10.54 9.77 -31.23
N GLY A 15 -9.52 10.19 -32.01
CA GLY A 15 -8.14 9.72 -31.90
C GLY A 15 -7.35 10.30 -30.70
N SER A 16 -7.86 11.30 -29.99
CA SER A 16 -7.22 11.91 -28.84
C SER A 16 -7.62 11.28 -27.50
N MET A 17 -8.17 10.06 -27.48
CA MET A 17 -8.37 9.29 -26.26
C MET A 17 -7.01 8.94 -25.64
N GLY A 18 -6.71 9.66 -24.57
CA GLY A 18 -5.51 9.70 -23.79
C GLY A 18 -4.70 8.41 -23.78
N MET A 19 -3.58 8.41 -24.47
CA MET A 19 -2.44 7.59 -24.09
C MET A 19 -2.07 8.00 -22.66
N ARG A 20 -2.38 7.15 -21.68
CA ARG A 20 -1.78 7.23 -20.35
C ARG A 20 -0.29 6.94 -20.55
N GLY A 21 0.48 7.99 -20.82
CA GLY A 21 1.92 7.89 -20.86
C GLY A 21 2.41 7.37 -19.52
N GLN A 22 3.37 6.46 -19.53
CA GLN A 22 4.11 6.11 -18.32
C GLN A 22 4.68 7.40 -17.75
N ARG A 23 4.60 7.56 -16.42
CA ARG A 23 5.24 8.69 -15.75
C ARG A 23 6.72 8.69 -16.09
N ALA A 24 7.25 9.79 -16.59
CA ALA A 24 8.67 9.92 -16.84
C ALA A 24 9.43 9.65 -15.53
N LEU A 25 10.47 8.82 -15.60
CA LEU A 25 11.32 8.55 -14.45
C LEU A 25 12.21 9.76 -14.17
N ASP A 26 12.38 10.08 -12.89
CA ASP A 26 13.32 11.11 -12.49
C ASP A 26 14.76 10.66 -12.75
N THR A 27 15.61 11.61 -13.21
CA THR A 27 17.02 11.35 -13.50
C THR A 27 17.88 11.79 -12.34
N LEU A 28 18.75 10.90 -11.88
CA LEU A 28 19.76 11.14 -10.85
C LEU A 28 21.13 11.30 -11.49
N GLN A 29 21.75 12.45 -11.27
CA GLN A 29 23.10 12.74 -11.73
C GLN A 29 24.10 12.40 -10.62
N VAL A 30 25.10 11.59 -10.94
CA VAL A 30 26.10 11.08 -10.00
C VAL A 30 27.50 11.11 -10.58
N ASN A 31 28.51 11.04 -9.72
CA ASN A 31 29.91 10.87 -10.09
C ASN A 31 30.65 9.98 -9.07
N GLU A 32 31.92 9.74 -9.33
CA GLU A 32 32.79 8.90 -8.49
C GLU A 32 33.28 9.60 -7.21
N PHE A 33 33.16 10.92 -7.13
CA PHE A 33 33.72 11.72 -6.03
C PHE A 33 32.73 12.05 -4.93
N LYS A 34 31.42 11.97 -5.22
CA LYS A 34 30.38 12.39 -4.30
C LYS A 34 29.31 11.32 -4.15
N ASN A 35 28.85 11.10 -2.94
CA ASN A 35 27.67 10.28 -2.67
C ASN A 35 26.40 11.10 -2.82
N VAL A 36 25.44 10.60 -3.59
CA VAL A 36 24.07 11.08 -3.59
C VAL A 36 23.26 10.22 -2.62
N ALA A 37 22.76 10.83 -1.55
CA ALA A 37 21.97 10.14 -0.53
C ALA A 37 20.48 10.19 -0.86
N LEU A 38 19.85 9.03 -0.94
CA LEU A 38 18.40 8.87 -1.13
C LEU A 38 17.76 8.43 0.18
N PHE A 39 16.76 9.19 0.65
CA PHE A 39 16.03 8.93 1.88
C PHE A 39 14.63 8.42 1.54
N PHE A 40 14.37 7.15 1.77
CA PHE A 40 13.09 6.50 1.45
C PHE A 40 12.11 6.58 2.63
N PRO A 41 10.79 6.65 2.37
CA PRO A 41 9.75 6.70 3.41
C PRO A 41 9.63 5.39 4.20
N SER A 42 10.06 4.27 3.61
CA SER A 42 10.14 2.94 4.24
C SER A 42 11.54 2.36 4.08
N PRO A 43 11.96 1.42 4.96
CA PRO A 43 13.27 0.78 4.86
C PRO A 43 13.50 0.14 3.49
N ILE A 44 14.74 0.20 2.98
CA ILE A 44 15.13 -0.44 1.72
C ILE A 44 15.22 -1.96 1.96
N GLU A 45 14.48 -2.75 1.18
CA GLU A 45 14.54 -4.21 1.20
C GLU A 45 15.50 -4.73 0.15
N ARG A 46 15.38 -4.23 -1.10
CA ARG A 46 16.23 -4.60 -2.23
C ARG A 46 16.52 -3.40 -3.13
N ALA A 47 17.69 -3.38 -3.73
CA ALA A 47 18.02 -2.41 -4.77
C ALA A 47 18.96 -3.03 -5.80
N VAL A 48 18.78 -2.63 -7.06
CA VAL A 48 19.57 -3.09 -8.21
C VAL A 48 19.86 -1.91 -9.12
N THR A 49 21.12 -1.79 -9.54
CA THR A 49 21.53 -0.90 -10.64
C THR A 49 21.64 -1.70 -11.93
N GLY A 50 21.23 -1.12 -13.04
CA GLY A 50 21.22 -1.80 -14.34
C GLY A 50 22.60 -1.91 -15.01
N HIS A 51 23.61 -1.18 -14.53
CA HIS A 51 24.98 -1.19 -15.08
C HIS A 51 26.01 -1.14 -13.95
N GLU A 52 27.11 -1.86 -14.10
CA GLU A 52 28.19 -1.97 -13.10
C GLU A 52 28.90 -0.64 -12.79
N GLY A 53 28.85 0.32 -13.72
CA GLY A 53 29.37 1.68 -13.51
C GLY A 53 28.64 2.49 -12.44
N PHE A 54 27.52 2.01 -11.92
CA PHE A 54 26.74 2.66 -10.85
C PHE A 54 26.66 1.75 -9.63
N VAL A 55 26.96 2.30 -8.46
CA VAL A 55 26.95 1.59 -7.19
C VAL A 55 25.92 2.21 -6.27
N PHE A 56 24.97 1.41 -5.79
CA PHE A 56 24.01 1.80 -4.77
C PHE A 56 24.22 0.97 -3.51
N SER A 57 24.60 1.62 -2.43
CA SER A 57 24.90 0.99 -1.15
C SER A 57 23.84 1.36 -0.10
N TYR A 58 23.37 0.39 0.65
CA TYR A 58 22.42 0.58 1.77
C TYR A 58 22.68 -0.46 2.86
N ASP A 59 22.23 -0.18 4.09
CA ASP A 59 22.38 -1.11 5.21
C ASP A 59 21.39 -2.29 5.05
N ARG A 60 21.94 -3.47 4.74
CA ARG A 60 21.17 -4.72 4.59
C ARG A 60 20.90 -5.43 5.91
N GLU A 61 21.72 -5.14 6.94
CA GLU A 61 21.59 -5.79 8.25
C GLU A 61 20.58 -5.07 9.15
N ARG A 62 20.53 -3.75 9.01
CA ARG A 62 19.62 -2.89 9.76
C ARG A 62 18.69 -2.21 8.77
N ALA A 63 17.46 -2.60 8.73
CA ALA A 63 16.44 -2.03 7.85
C ALA A 63 16.52 -0.49 7.76
N GLY A 64 17.46 0.01 6.96
CA GLY A 64 17.80 1.43 6.82
C GLY A 64 16.92 2.11 5.77
N HIS A 65 16.65 3.40 5.98
CA HIS A 65 15.89 4.24 5.05
C HIS A 65 16.78 4.97 4.04
N VAL A 66 18.09 4.86 4.19
CA VAL A 66 19.08 5.64 3.41
C VAL A 66 19.86 4.73 2.49
N GLY A 67 19.95 5.12 1.22
CA GLY A 67 20.87 4.53 0.25
C GLY A 67 21.82 5.59 -0.29
N LEU A 68 23.06 5.20 -0.58
CA LEU A 68 24.10 6.04 -1.14
C LEU A 68 24.40 5.59 -2.57
N LEU A 69 24.33 6.52 -3.50
CA LEU A 69 24.54 6.29 -4.92
C LEU A 69 25.79 7.01 -5.41
N GLN A 70 26.62 6.30 -6.15
CA GLN A 70 27.80 6.80 -6.89
C GLN A 70 27.81 6.22 -8.30
N GLY A 71 28.58 6.81 -9.20
CA GLY A 71 28.76 6.28 -10.54
C GLY A 71 30.01 6.82 -11.21
N VAL A 72 30.55 6.08 -12.19
CA VAL A 72 31.64 6.47 -13.04
C VAL A 72 31.15 6.84 -14.45
N GLU A 73 31.93 7.55 -15.21
CA GLU A 73 31.63 7.93 -16.60
C GLU A 73 31.30 6.69 -17.45
N GLY A 74 30.14 6.73 -18.11
CA GLY A 74 29.66 5.60 -18.91
C GLY A 74 28.24 5.85 -19.44
N PRO A 75 27.61 4.83 -20.02
CA PRO A 75 26.26 4.93 -20.54
C PRO A 75 25.24 5.13 -19.40
N ASP A 76 24.13 5.79 -19.71
CA ASP A 76 22.99 5.90 -18.80
C ASP A 76 22.47 4.53 -18.38
N SER A 77 21.98 4.45 -17.16
CA SER A 77 21.43 3.22 -16.58
C SER A 77 20.18 3.50 -15.77
N ASN A 78 19.77 2.55 -14.95
CA ASN A 78 18.66 2.72 -14.04
C ASN A 78 18.98 2.19 -12.63
N LEU A 79 18.26 2.73 -11.66
CA LEU A 79 18.21 2.22 -10.29
C LEU A 79 16.78 1.76 -10.02
N LEU A 80 16.62 0.54 -9.55
CA LEU A 80 15.37 0.01 -9.01
C LEU A 80 15.54 -0.20 -7.51
N VAL A 81 14.64 0.35 -6.71
CA VAL A 81 14.60 0.18 -5.25
C VAL A 81 13.25 -0.35 -4.82
N ILE A 82 13.25 -1.38 -4.00
CA ILE A 82 12.06 -1.99 -3.40
C ILE A 82 12.17 -1.80 -1.90
N THR A 83 11.17 -1.19 -1.32
CA THR A 83 11.10 -0.91 0.12
C THR A 83 10.34 -2.00 0.87
N ALA A 84 10.53 -2.09 2.18
CA ALA A 84 9.96 -3.14 3.03
C ALA A 84 8.43 -3.17 3.07
N ASP A 85 7.76 -2.11 2.63
CA ASP A 85 6.31 -2.06 2.38
C ASP A 85 5.93 -2.55 0.97
N GLY A 86 6.93 -2.99 0.18
CA GLY A 86 6.76 -3.54 -1.17
C GLY A 86 6.62 -2.49 -2.26
N LEU A 87 6.80 -1.19 -1.96
CA LEU A 87 6.74 -0.14 -2.96
C LEU A 87 7.99 -0.13 -3.83
N VAL A 88 7.80 0.12 -5.12
CA VAL A 88 8.83 0.10 -6.15
C VAL A 88 9.12 1.52 -6.60
N TYR A 89 10.37 1.94 -6.50
CA TYR A 89 10.87 3.22 -6.98
C TYR A 89 11.90 2.96 -8.09
N ALA A 90 11.86 3.75 -9.15
CA ALA A 90 12.83 3.65 -10.22
C ALA A 90 13.31 5.03 -10.68
N TYR A 91 14.58 5.10 -11.03
CA TYR A 91 15.25 6.31 -11.46
C TYR A 91 16.13 6.00 -12.68
N ILE A 92 16.33 6.99 -13.53
CA ILE A 92 17.39 6.96 -14.54
C ILE A 92 18.67 7.45 -13.88
N LEU A 93 19.79 6.79 -14.16
CA LEU A 93 21.12 7.13 -13.66
C LEU A 93 21.95 7.68 -14.80
N THR A 94 22.50 8.87 -14.62
CA THR A 94 23.35 9.55 -15.59
C THR A 94 24.62 10.06 -14.90
N TYR A 95 25.76 9.88 -15.55
CA TYR A 95 27.01 10.47 -15.07
C TYR A 95 27.02 11.99 -15.29
N ALA A 96 27.46 12.74 -14.30
CA ALA A 96 27.69 14.18 -14.41
C ALA A 96 28.91 14.61 -13.60
N LYS A 97 29.83 15.38 -14.22
CA LYS A 97 31.04 15.90 -13.54
C LYS A 97 30.69 16.68 -12.26
N GLU A 98 29.57 17.38 -12.27
CA GLU A 98 29.03 18.06 -11.08
C GLU A 98 27.64 17.53 -10.75
N THR A 99 27.46 17.16 -9.49
CA THR A 99 26.17 16.67 -8.98
C THR A 99 25.43 17.82 -8.30
N PRO A 100 24.34 18.32 -8.87
CA PRO A 100 23.63 19.50 -8.34
C PRO A 100 22.85 19.21 -7.04
N ARG A 101 22.54 17.92 -6.78
CA ARG A 101 21.82 17.47 -5.59
C ARG A 101 22.55 16.31 -4.96
N LEU A 102 22.90 16.45 -3.67
CA LEU A 102 23.52 15.40 -2.89
C LEU A 102 22.55 14.65 -1.98
N ASN A 103 21.36 15.21 -1.76
CA ASN A 103 20.34 14.62 -0.92
C ASN A 103 18.99 14.64 -1.64
N LEU A 104 18.32 13.49 -1.69
CA LEU A 104 16.99 13.34 -2.25
C LEU A 104 16.08 12.69 -1.20
N PHE A 105 15.03 13.40 -0.78
CA PHE A 105 13.97 12.85 0.06
C PHE A 105 12.86 12.34 -0.86
N VAL A 106 12.76 11.02 -0.93
CA VAL A 106 11.79 10.32 -1.77
C VAL A 106 10.41 10.40 -1.13
N ASN A 107 9.44 10.92 -1.87
CA ASN A 107 8.07 10.99 -1.39
C ASN A 107 7.32 9.66 -1.65
N LEU A 108 6.36 9.36 -0.78
CA LEU A 108 5.54 8.15 -0.94
C LEU A 108 4.80 8.11 -2.29
N GLY A 109 4.41 9.27 -2.84
CA GLY A 109 3.72 9.37 -4.14
C GLY A 109 4.61 9.16 -5.37
N GLU A 110 5.92 9.01 -5.22
CA GLU A 110 6.87 8.80 -6.32
C GLU A 110 7.03 7.34 -6.73
N HIS A 111 6.46 6.38 -5.95
CA HIS A 111 6.52 4.97 -6.32
C HIS A 111 5.81 4.70 -7.66
N LEU A 112 6.36 3.79 -8.44
CA LEU A 112 5.79 3.35 -9.73
C LEU A 112 4.68 2.31 -9.55
N GLY A 113 4.75 1.55 -8.48
CA GLY A 113 3.84 0.45 -8.17
C GLY A 113 4.28 -0.30 -6.94
N SER A 114 3.72 -1.49 -6.73
CA SER A 114 4.10 -2.39 -5.65
C SER A 114 4.52 -3.74 -6.23
N GLU A 115 5.63 -4.30 -5.74
CA GLU A 115 6.05 -5.67 -6.03
C GLU A 115 5.10 -6.70 -5.41
N ARG A 116 4.60 -6.39 -4.23
CA ARG A 116 3.54 -7.21 -3.65
C ARG A 116 2.32 -7.00 -4.54
N PRO A 117 1.65 -8.08 -4.98
CA PRO A 117 0.42 -7.92 -5.72
C PRO A 117 -0.45 -6.97 -4.87
N THR A 118 -0.57 -5.75 -5.33
CA THR A 118 -1.53 -4.82 -4.75
C THR A 118 -2.84 -5.57 -4.86
N PRO A 119 -3.53 -5.89 -3.76
CA PRO A 119 -4.92 -6.22 -3.92
C PRO A 119 -5.48 -5.10 -4.77
N ALA A 120 -5.95 -5.44 -5.96
CA ALA A 120 -6.35 -4.47 -6.97
C ALA A 120 -7.01 -3.32 -6.24
N ARG A 121 -6.59 -2.06 -6.52
CA ARG A 121 -7.31 -0.87 -6.03
C ARG A 121 -8.77 -1.10 -6.38
N VAL A 122 -9.46 -1.75 -5.48
CA VAL A 122 -10.89 -1.92 -5.58
C VAL A 122 -11.39 -0.54 -5.20
N PRO A 123 -11.90 0.26 -6.15
CA PRO A 123 -12.72 1.40 -5.74
C PRO A 123 -13.71 0.80 -4.75
N PHE A 124 -13.96 1.43 -3.61
CA PHE A 124 -14.82 0.91 -2.54
C PHE A 124 -16.26 0.57 -2.97
N THR A 125 -16.47 0.38 -4.26
CA THR A 125 -17.68 -0.13 -4.87
C THR A 125 -17.44 -1.59 -5.27
N ILE A 126 -17.39 -2.48 -4.27
CA ILE A 126 -17.29 -3.91 -4.54
C ILE A 126 -18.64 -4.38 -5.02
N LYS A 127 -18.74 -4.65 -6.33
CA LYS A 127 -19.84 -5.47 -6.85
C LYS A 127 -19.67 -6.87 -6.23
N PRO A 128 -20.70 -7.42 -5.57
CA PRO A 128 -20.60 -8.74 -4.98
C PRO A 128 -20.20 -9.76 -6.05
N LYS A 129 -19.12 -10.48 -5.81
CA LYS A 129 -18.72 -11.62 -6.64
C LYS A 129 -19.80 -12.70 -6.42
N LYS A 130 -20.29 -13.30 -7.49
CA LYS A 130 -21.46 -14.16 -7.58
C LYS A 130 -21.44 -15.42 -6.65
N ASP A 131 -20.34 -15.66 -5.94
CA ASP A 131 -20.10 -16.82 -5.07
C ASP A 131 -19.98 -16.48 -3.57
N SER A 132 -20.30 -15.25 -3.16
CA SER A 132 -20.30 -14.86 -1.73
C SER A 132 -21.62 -15.24 -1.08
N VAL A 133 -21.54 -15.90 0.08
CA VAL A 133 -22.71 -16.23 0.93
C VAL A 133 -23.30 -14.97 1.58
N LEU A 134 -22.59 -13.81 1.48
CA LEU A 134 -23.04 -12.58 2.11
C LEU A 134 -24.32 -12.05 1.45
N THR A 135 -25.43 -12.25 2.13
CA THR A 135 -26.70 -11.57 1.85
C THR A 135 -26.76 -10.25 2.64
N ALA A 136 -27.60 -9.30 2.17
CA ALA A 136 -27.80 -8.04 2.91
C ALA A 136 -28.31 -8.29 4.34
N GLU A 137 -29.16 -9.28 4.53
CA GLU A 137 -29.71 -9.68 5.82
C GLU A 137 -28.63 -10.22 6.77
N LEU A 138 -27.75 -11.11 6.26
CA LEU A 138 -26.63 -11.64 7.03
C LEU A 138 -25.68 -10.52 7.46
N ALA A 139 -25.33 -9.65 6.53
CA ALA A 139 -24.44 -8.53 6.82
C ALA A 139 -25.02 -7.59 7.88
N GLN A 140 -26.31 -7.25 7.75
CA GLN A 140 -26.98 -6.40 8.71
C GLN A 140 -27.05 -7.08 10.08
N GLY A 141 -27.41 -8.37 10.13
CA GLY A 141 -27.44 -9.15 11.36
C GLY A 141 -26.08 -9.17 12.09
N LEU A 142 -24.98 -9.35 11.36
CA LEU A 142 -23.63 -9.30 11.93
C LEU A 142 -23.26 -7.90 12.43
N LEU A 143 -23.63 -6.84 11.70
CA LEU A 143 -23.35 -5.46 12.10
C LEU A 143 -24.21 -5.00 13.30
N ASP A 144 -25.43 -5.50 13.45
CA ASP A 144 -26.35 -5.12 14.54
C ASP A 144 -26.07 -5.90 15.82
N THR A 145 -25.44 -7.07 15.71
CA THR A 145 -25.12 -7.89 16.89
C THR A 145 -24.08 -7.20 17.78
N PRO A 146 -24.34 -7.06 19.10
CA PRO A 146 -23.36 -6.53 20.03
C PRO A 146 -22.27 -7.56 20.32
N TYR A 147 -21.02 -7.23 20.00
CA TYR A 147 -19.86 -8.09 20.27
C TYR A 147 -18.94 -7.48 21.33
N LYS A 148 -18.26 -8.35 22.06
CA LYS A 148 -17.16 -7.95 22.93
C LYS A 148 -15.91 -7.77 22.07
N THR A 149 -15.29 -6.58 22.12
CA THR A 149 -14.08 -6.28 21.37
C THR A 149 -12.98 -7.32 21.59
N LEU A 150 -12.55 -8.00 20.55
CA LEU A 150 -11.49 -9.01 20.56
C LEU A 150 -10.09 -8.37 20.63
N ALA A 151 -9.90 -7.28 19.88
CA ALA A 151 -8.66 -6.54 19.86
C ALA A 151 -8.90 -5.08 19.41
N GLN A 152 -8.06 -4.15 19.88
CA GLN A 152 -8.18 -2.75 19.49
C GLN A 152 -6.84 -2.04 19.47
N ASN A 153 -6.76 -0.98 18.67
CA ASN A 153 -5.65 -0.04 18.65
C ASN A 153 -6.18 1.40 18.76
N ARG A 154 -5.49 2.20 19.57
CA ARG A 154 -5.80 3.63 19.73
C ARG A 154 -4.55 4.42 19.41
N LYS A 155 -4.61 5.30 18.41
CA LYS A 155 -3.47 6.11 18.00
C LYS A 155 -3.92 7.41 17.35
N ARG A 156 -3.36 8.54 17.78
CA ARG A 156 -3.60 9.87 17.20
C ARG A 156 -5.08 10.21 17.04
N GLY A 157 -5.88 9.98 18.06
CA GLY A 157 -7.31 10.26 18.06
C GLY A 157 -8.18 9.24 17.31
N MET A 158 -7.59 8.24 16.67
CA MET A 158 -8.32 7.15 16.03
C MET A 158 -8.43 5.94 16.94
N VAL A 159 -9.55 5.23 16.86
CA VAL A 159 -9.76 3.93 17.52
C VAL A 159 -10.20 2.93 16.46
N PHE A 160 -9.41 1.88 16.27
CA PHE A 160 -9.72 0.77 15.38
C PHE A 160 -9.93 -0.49 16.24
N ARG A 161 -11.04 -1.19 16.03
CA ARG A 161 -11.45 -2.38 16.80
C ARG A 161 -11.71 -3.55 15.85
N LEU A 162 -11.30 -4.74 16.26
CA LEU A 162 -11.84 -6.00 15.79
C LEU A 162 -12.83 -6.49 16.84
N GLU A 163 -14.09 -6.59 16.49
CA GLU A 163 -15.18 -6.90 17.43
C GLU A 163 -15.57 -8.38 17.34
N ALA A 164 -15.64 -8.96 16.13
CA ALA A 164 -15.93 -10.38 15.96
C ALA A 164 -15.17 -10.98 14.78
N MET A 165 -15.04 -12.30 14.81
CA MET A 165 -14.53 -13.13 13.73
C MET A 165 -15.44 -14.36 13.62
N GLU A 166 -16.35 -14.33 12.65
CA GLU A 166 -17.39 -15.35 12.47
C GLU A 166 -17.08 -16.24 11.26
N TYR A 167 -17.24 -17.54 11.42
CA TYR A 167 -16.98 -18.54 10.36
C TYR A 167 -18.31 -19.01 9.79
N ILE A 168 -18.59 -18.68 8.54
CA ILE A 168 -19.83 -19.07 7.85
C ILE A 168 -19.48 -19.70 6.52
N GLY A 169 -19.74 -21.00 6.37
CA GLY A 169 -19.38 -21.75 5.16
C GLY A 169 -17.88 -21.75 4.90
N ASN A 170 -17.47 -21.29 3.73
CA ASN A 170 -16.08 -21.16 3.32
C ASN A 170 -15.51 -19.73 3.45
N GLU A 171 -16.11 -18.93 4.33
CA GLU A 171 -15.74 -17.53 4.52
C GLU A 171 -15.56 -17.21 6.01
N VAL A 172 -14.75 -16.17 6.26
CA VAL A 172 -14.57 -15.57 7.58
C VAL A 172 -15.04 -14.13 7.49
N TYR A 173 -15.91 -13.76 8.43
CA TYR A 173 -16.50 -12.43 8.53
C TYR A 173 -15.88 -11.71 9.73
N LEU A 174 -15.13 -10.63 9.45
CA LEU A 174 -14.56 -9.80 10.50
C LEU A 174 -15.45 -8.58 10.70
N VAL A 175 -16.06 -8.48 11.87
CA VAL A 175 -16.80 -7.27 12.28
C VAL A 175 -15.80 -6.31 12.91
N CYS A 176 -15.68 -5.13 12.30
CA CYS A 176 -14.73 -4.11 12.70
C CYS A 176 -15.45 -2.82 13.11
N GLY A 177 -14.87 -2.08 14.05
CA GLY A 177 -15.30 -0.74 14.42
C GLY A 177 -14.20 0.29 14.19
N LEU A 178 -14.55 1.44 13.65
CA LEU A 178 -13.61 2.55 13.44
C LEU A 178 -14.23 3.85 13.96
N LYS A 179 -13.52 4.51 14.90
CA LYS A 179 -13.95 5.76 15.51
C LYS A 179 -12.89 6.83 15.32
N ASN A 180 -13.31 7.99 14.83
CA ASN A 180 -12.46 9.16 14.68
C ASN A 180 -12.75 10.16 15.81
N ARG A 181 -11.87 10.22 16.80
CA ARG A 181 -11.89 11.23 17.89
C ARG A 181 -10.90 12.38 17.64
N SER A 182 -10.27 12.40 16.47
CA SER A 182 -9.36 13.49 16.10
C SER A 182 -10.13 14.72 15.62
N GLY A 183 -9.46 15.85 15.53
CA GLY A 183 -10.03 17.11 15.04
C GLY A 183 -10.18 17.19 13.51
N ILE A 184 -9.74 16.18 12.76
CA ILE A 184 -9.72 16.16 11.28
C ILE A 184 -10.31 14.85 10.76
N ASP A 185 -10.77 14.87 9.51
CA ASP A 185 -11.25 13.68 8.82
C ASP A 185 -10.12 12.67 8.61
N PHE A 186 -10.48 11.43 8.39
CA PHE A 186 -9.56 10.33 8.14
C PHE A 186 -9.88 9.72 6.78
N GLU A 187 -9.05 9.99 5.79
CA GLU A 187 -9.16 9.42 4.45
C GLU A 187 -8.53 8.02 4.46
N ILE A 188 -9.32 7.01 4.11
CA ILE A 188 -8.86 5.61 4.11
C ILE A 188 -8.15 5.34 2.80
N ASN A 189 -6.83 5.07 2.86
CA ASN A 189 -6.04 4.68 1.70
C ASN A 189 -6.19 3.18 1.42
N TYR A 190 -5.86 2.36 2.43
CA TYR A 190 -6.02 0.92 2.32
C TYR A 190 -6.21 0.26 3.69
N LEU A 191 -6.78 -0.93 3.64
CA LEU A 191 -6.93 -1.83 4.76
C LEU A 191 -6.39 -3.20 4.35
N ASP A 192 -5.39 -3.69 5.08
CA ASP A 192 -4.81 -5.02 4.89
C ASP A 192 -5.17 -5.93 6.04
N VAL A 193 -5.37 -7.21 5.73
CA VAL A 193 -5.49 -8.29 6.70
C VAL A 193 -4.33 -9.26 6.49
N LEU A 194 -3.49 -9.41 7.51
CA LEU A 194 -2.28 -10.21 7.44
C LEU A 194 -2.35 -11.37 8.43
N LEU A 195 -2.01 -12.56 7.98
CA LEU A 195 -1.69 -13.70 8.83
C LEU A 195 -0.20 -13.66 9.15
N VAL A 196 0.13 -13.49 10.43
CA VAL A 196 1.51 -13.35 10.89
C VAL A 196 1.92 -14.58 11.68
N ASN A 197 2.96 -15.26 11.23
CA ASN A 197 3.55 -16.41 11.91
C ASN A 197 4.93 -16.03 12.46
N GLY A 198 5.19 -16.43 13.69
CA GLY A 198 6.48 -16.22 14.34
C GLY A 198 6.58 -14.93 15.14
N SER A 199 7.80 -14.53 15.50
CA SER A 199 8.08 -13.40 16.37
C SER A 199 9.14 -12.48 15.74
N LYS A 200 8.96 -11.17 15.87
CA LYS A 200 9.98 -10.15 15.48
C LYS A 200 11.23 -10.16 16.38
N LYS A 201 11.34 -11.12 17.30
CA LYS A 201 12.54 -11.25 18.14
C LYS A 201 13.73 -11.73 17.32
N ARG A 202 14.91 -11.18 17.60
CA ARG A 202 16.20 -11.58 17.00
C ARG A 202 16.34 -13.10 17.04
N ARG A 203 16.53 -13.75 15.87
CA ARG A 203 16.62 -15.21 15.64
C ARG A 203 15.29 -15.99 15.56
N ALA A 204 14.13 -15.34 15.46
CA ALA A 204 12.89 -16.06 15.19
C ALA A 204 12.48 -15.87 13.72
N SER A 205 11.94 -16.93 13.11
CA SER A 205 11.28 -16.83 11.80
C SER A 205 10.09 -15.89 11.92
N HIS A 206 9.95 -14.97 10.96
CA HIS A 206 8.81 -14.05 10.87
C HIS A 206 8.27 -14.09 9.45
N GLN A 207 7.01 -14.46 9.29
CA GLN A 207 6.34 -14.52 8.01
C GLN A 207 5.02 -13.75 8.10
N GLU A 208 4.77 -12.88 7.14
CA GLU A 208 3.51 -12.16 6.98
C GLU A 208 2.88 -12.59 5.64
N ILE A 209 1.66 -13.10 5.68
CA ILE A 209 0.89 -13.52 4.51
C ILE A 209 -0.33 -12.63 4.42
N SER A 210 -0.48 -11.91 3.32
CA SER A 210 -1.67 -11.09 3.06
C SER A 210 -2.86 -11.99 2.73
N LEU A 211 -3.99 -11.79 3.41
CA LEU A 211 -5.25 -12.43 3.13
C LEU A 211 -6.07 -11.54 2.18
N GLU A 212 -6.54 -12.11 1.09
CA GLU A 212 -7.39 -11.40 0.14
C GLU A 212 -8.73 -11.04 0.79
N ILE A 213 -9.10 -9.75 0.78
CA ILE A 213 -10.43 -9.30 1.19
C ILE A 213 -11.36 -9.47 -0.01
N LYS A 214 -12.27 -10.44 0.05
CA LYS A 214 -13.25 -10.69 -1.01
C LYS A 214 -14.29 -9.58 -1.14
N GLN A 215 -14.72 -9.04 0.01
CA GLN A 215 -15.76 -8.01 0.07
C GLN A 215 -15.60 -7.15 1.32
N THR A 216 -15.96 -5.88 1.20
CA THR A 216 -16.06 -4.93 2.32
C THR A 216 -17.45 -4.30 2.30
N GLN A 217 -18.11 -4.18 3.47
CA GLN A 217 -19.40 -3.52 3.59
C GLN A 217 -19.39 -2.52 4.75
N GLY A 218 -19.88 -1.31 4.49
CA GLY A 218 -20.03 -0.27 5.51
C GLY A 218 -18.74 0.54 5.81
N LEU A 219 -17.64 0.32 5.08
CA LEU A 219 -16.41 1.11 5.22
C LEU A 219 -16.44 2.25 4.18
N PRO A 220 -16.49 3.54 4.61
CA PRO A 220 -16.46 4.68 3.69
C PRO A 220 -15.04 4.99 3.22
N GLU A 221 -14.87 5.75 2.16
CA GLU A 221 -13.57 6.27 1.72
C GLU A 221 -13.00 7.28 2.73
N THR A 222 -13.87 8.06 3.37
CA THR A 222 -13.48 9.07 4.37
C THR A 222 -14.34 8.94 5.60
N LEU A 223 -13.70 8.84 6.77
CA LEU A 223 -14.38 8.87 8.06
C LEU A 223 -14.33 10.28 8.65
N ALA A 224 -15.46 10.96 8.69
CA ALA A 224 -15.55 12.31 9.24
C ALA A 224 -15.11 12.36 10.71
N ARG A 225 -14.61 13.52 11.14
CA ARG A 225 -14.32 13.78 12.57
C ARG A 225 -15.55 13.52 13.44
N GLY A 226 -15.35 12.91 14.60
CA GLY A 226 -16.42 12.57 15.54
C GLY A 226 -17.22 11.32 15.20
N SER A 227 -17.06 10.75 14.00
CA SER A 227 -17.80 9.57 13.56
C SER A 227 -17.34 8.29 14.24
N ASP A 228 -18.28 7.38 14.45
CA ASP A 228 -18.06 6.00 14.92
C ASP A 228 -18.87 5.07 14.03
N ILE A 229 -18.19 4.17 13.33
CA ILE A 229 -18.81 3.26 12.37
C ILE A 229 -18.47 1.81 12.68
N ARG A 230 -19.31 0.90 12.21
CA ARG A 230 -19.03 -0.54 12.11
C ARG A 230 -19.05 -0.94 10.65
N PHE A 231 -18.18 -1.86 10.30
CA PHE A 231 -18.06 -2.38 8.95
C PHE A 231 -17.65 -3.84 8.97
N LEU A 232 -17.87 -4.52 7.86
CA LEU A 232 -17.63 -5.94 7.68
C LEU A 232 -16.57 -6.17 6.62
N LEU A 233 -15.65 -7.10 6.89
CA LEU A 233 -14.72 -7.65 5.91
C LEU A 233 -15.04 -9.13 5.71
N VAL A 234 -15.10 -9.57 4.47
CA VAL A 234 -15.29 -10.97 4.10
C VAL A 234 -13.99 -11.49 3.49
N LEU A 235 -13.47 -12.58 4.05
CA LEU A 235 -12.25 -13.22 3.61
C LEU A 235 -12.50 -14.70 3.27
N PRO A 236 -11.65 -15.33 2.46
CA PRO A 236 -11.60 -16.79 2.37
C PRO A 236 -11.38 -17.40 3.75
N LYS A 237 -11.92 -18.60 3.96
CA LYS A 237 -11.75 -19.34 5.21
C LYS A 237 -10.27 -19.57 5.51
N PHE A 238 -9.86 -19.19 6.70
CA PHE A 238 -8.55 -19.49 7.29
C PHE A 238 -8.73 -19.87 8.76
N VAL A 239 -7.77 -20.54 9.33
CA VAL A 239 -7.74 -20.88 10.75
C VAL A 239 -6.40 -20.46 11.32
N LEU A 240 -6.42 -19.77 12.45
CA LEU A 240 -5.19 -19.36 13.13
C LEU A 240 -4.50 -20.57 13.79
N GLY A 241 -3.28 -20.83 13.40
CA GLY A 241 -2.40 -21.79 14.06
C GLY A 241 -1.93 -21.29 15.44
N LYS A 242 -1.33 -22.20 16.22
CA LYS A 242 -0.91 -21.91 17.61
C LYS A 242 0.01 -20.69 17.78
N ASN A 243 0.84 -20.40 16.76
CA ASN A 243 1.80 -19.29 16.76
C ASN A 243 1.43 -18.19 15.74
N GLU A 244 0.22 -18.23 15.20
CA GLU A 244 -0.23 -17.28 14.22
C GLU A 244 -1.11 -16.20 14.87
N HIS A 245 -1.02 -15.02 14.30
CA HIS A 245 -1.74 -13.84 14.76
C HIS A 245 -2.38 -13.15 13.56
N LEU A 246 -3.58 -12.63 13.75
CA LEU A 246 -4.24 -11.81 12.73
C LEU A 246 -3.88 -10.35 12.96
N HIS A 247 -3.34 -9.70 11.94
CA HIS A 247 -3.05 -8.27 11.94
C HIS A 247 -3.94 -7.56 10.93
N LEU A 248 -4.69 -6.55 11.38
CA LEU A 248 -5.41 -5.63 10.52
C LEU A 248 -4.63 -4.32 10.50
N VAL A 249 -4.30 -3.82 9.32
CA VAL A 249 -3.52 -2.59 9.12
C VAL A 249 -4.34 -1.61 8.31
N LEU A 250 -4.77 -0.52 8.93
CA LEU A 250 -5.50 0.57 8.29
C LEU A 250 -4.59 1.77 8.14
N ARG A 251 -4.44 2.31 6.93
CA ARG A 251 -3.59 3.46 6.63
C ARG A 251 -4.39 4.61 6.02
N GLU A 252 -4.01 5.82 6.44
CA GLU A 252 -4.52 7.07 5.90
C GLU A 252 -3.91 7.42 4.54
N GLY A 253 -4.69 8.09 3.68
CA GLY A 253 -4.30 8.49 2.34
C GLY A 253 -3.32 9.66 2.32
N HIS A 254 -3.75 10.82 2.82
CA HIS A 254 -2.94 12.05 2.85
C HIS A 254 -2.43 12.35 4.26
N GLY A 255 -1.84 11.35 4.93
CA GLY A 255 -1.33 11.50 6.28
C GLY A 255 -0.49 10.31 6.73
N ASN A 256 0.03 10.40 7.98
CA ASN A 256 0.91 9.39 8.56
C ASN A 256 0.21 8.55 9.64
N ARG A 257 -1.14 8.54 9.66
CA ARG A 257 -1.88 7.73 10.62
C ARG A 257 -1.98 6.29 10.14
N VAL A 258 -1.35 5.38 10.88
CA VAL A 258 -1.43 3.94 10.65
C VAL A 258 -1.92 3.28 11.92
N LEU A 259 -3.02 2.54 11.81
CA LEU A 259 -3.63 1.77 12.89
C LEU A 259 -3.37 0.28 12.66
N ARG A 260 -2.94 -0.42 13.69
CA ARG A 260 -2.66 -1.87 13.60
C ARG A 260 -3.37 -2.58 14.75
N VAL A 261 -4.36 -3.39 14.43
CA VAL A 261 -5.04 -4.25 15.38
C VAL A 261 -4.44 -5.65 15.29
N ASN A 262 -4.03 -6.20 16.43
CA ASN A 262 -3.37 -7.51 16.50
C ASN A 262 -4.24 -8.43 17.35
N LYS A 263 -4.71 -9.53 16.77
CA LYS A 263 -5.47 -10.59 17.44
C LYS A 263 -4.58 -11.83 17.52
N LYS A 264 -4.31 -12.26 18.74
CA LYS A 264 -3.68 -13.54 19.04
C LYS A 264 -4.70 -14.65 19.05
#